data_ecfe5cf10999782ae4ed3b01ada8e499
#
_entry.id   ecfe5cf10999782ae4ed3b01ada8e499
#
_cell.length_a   1.000
_cell.length_b   1.000
_cell.length_c   1.000
_cell.angle_alpha   90.00
_cell.angle_beta   90.00
_cell.angle_gamma   90.00
#
_symmetry.space_group_name_H-M   'P 1'
#
loop_
_entity.id
_entity.type
_entity.pdbx_description
1 polymer ?
#
loop_
_entity_poly.entity_id
_entity_poly.type
_entity_poly.pdbx_seq_one_letter_code
_entity_poly.pdbx_strand_id
1 'polypeptide(L)'
;MKEPSIPDHLSPITHHGLAFAIWITGLPASGKSTIVSALKPQLEGLGLTVEVLESDEVRRVITPIPTYSEAERDLFYRALAFTGQKLVAHGVTVVFDATASRRLYRDFARSVIPRFIEIAVECPLTTCMERDRKGTYQKGRQGESLTVPGLQSPYEAPINPDLRIDTTTTPSGDAAREICDLVTAKFL
;
A
#
# COMPACT_ATOMS: atom_id res chain seq x y z
N MET A 1 -20.86 -49.62 19.92
CA MET A 1 -20.98 -48.66 18.82
C MET A 1 -19.70 -47.85 18.85
N LYS A 2 -18.88 -47.95 17.80
CA LYS A 2 -17.66 -47.14 17.67
C LYS A 2 -18.08 -45.79 17.05
N GLU A 3 -17.69 -44.69 17.69
CA GLU A 3 -17.81 -43.36 17.10
C GLU A 3 -16.98 -43.24 15.81
N PRO A 4 -17.47 -42.56 14.77
CA PRO A 4 -16.70 -42.36 13.55
C PRO A 4 -15.55 -41.41 13.82
N SER A 5 -14.31 -41.89 13.62
CA SER A 5 -13.10 -41.07 13.66
C SER A 5 -13.13 -40.08 12.49
N ILE A 6 -13.04 -38.78 12.78
CA ILE A 6 -12.84 -37.69 11.82
C ILE A 6 -11.46 -37.89 11.16
N PRO A 7 -11.34 -37.85 9.83
CA PRO A 7 -10.05 -37.98 9.17
C PRO A 7 -9.15 -36.78 9.46
N ASP A 8 -7.91 -37.06 9.83
CA ASP A 8 -6.88 -36.16 10.38
C ASP A 8 -6.23 -35.17 9.35
N HIS A 9 -6.86 -34.90 8.19
CA HIS A 9 -6.22 -34.17 7.10
C HIS A 9 -6.98 -32.93 6.63
N LEU A 10 -7.74 -32.29 7.51
CA LEU A 10 -8.39 -30.99 7.25
C LEU A 10 -8.18 -30.02 8.42
N SER A 11 -6.96 -29.92 8.92
CA SER A 11 -6.57 -28.69 9.61
C SER A 11 -6.32 -27.62 8.54
N PRO A 12 -7.07 -26.52 8.51
CA PRO A 12 -6.66 -25.40 7.69
C PRO A 12 -5.27 -25.00 8.15
N ILE A 13 -4.30 -24.99 7.23
CA ILE A 13 -2.98 -24.42 7.49
C ILE A 13 -3.25 -22.94 7.75
N THR A 14 -3.38 -22.59 9.03
CA THR A 14 -3.51 -21.20 9.43
C THR A 14 -2.14 -20.56 9.28
N HIS A 15 -1.92 -19.87 8.16
CA HIS A 15 -0.71 -19.08 7.86
C HIS A 15 -0.54 -17.86 8.79
N HIS A 16 -1.01 -17.94 10.05
CA HIS A 16 -0.94 -16.83 11.01
C HIS A 16 0.47 -16.29 11.26
N GLY A 17 1.52 -17.00 10.85
CA GLY A 17 2.92 -16.57 10.99
C GLY A 17 3.55 -15.97 9.73
N LEU A 18 2.89 -16.03 8.58
CA LEU A 18 3.47 -15.65 7.28
C LEU A 18 3.01 -14.28 6.76
N ALA A 19 1.95 -13.69 7.33
CA ALA A 19 1.43 -12.40 6.88
C ALA A 19 2.44 -11.26 7.08
N PHE A 20 2.40 -10.30 6.17
CA PHE A 20 3.29 -9.15 6.10
C PHE A 20 2.58 -7.95 5.51
N ALA A 21 3.24 -6.80 5.50
CA ALA A 21 2.70 -5.60 4.87
C ALA A 21 3.62 -5.11 3.73
N ILE A 22 2.99 -4.67 2.66
CA ILE A 22 3.63 -3.99 1.53
C ILE A 22 3.09 -2.56 1.49
N TRP A 23 3.96 -1.56 1.64
CA TRP A 23 3.58 -0.17 1.43
C TRP A 23 4.03 0.30 0.07
N ILE A 24 3.09 0.60 -0.82
CA ILE A 24 3.37 1.14 -2.15
C ILE A 24 3.18 2.65 -2.09
N THR A 25 4.27 3.41 -2.15
CA THR A 25 4.31 4.86 -2.08
C THR A 25 4.78 5.48 -3.40
N GLY A 26 4.41 6.73 -3.64
CA GLY A 26 4.74 7.50 -4.85
C GLY A 26 3.78 8.68 -5.01
N LEU A 27 4.05 9.58 -5.93
CA LEU A 27 3.20 10.72 -6.24
C LEU A 27 1.77 10.30 -6.63
N PRO A 28 0.75 11.15 -6.47
CA PRO A 28 -0.55 10.94 -7.13
C PRO A 28 -0.36 10.66 -8.61
N ALA A 29 -1.19 9.77 -9.17
CA ALA A 29 -1.12 9.35 -10.58
C ALA A 29 0.21 8.71 -11.04
N SER A 30 1.11 8.31 -10.12
CA SER A 30 2.37 7.62 -10.46
C SER A 30 2.18 6.16 -10.89
N GLY A 31 0.97 5.58 -10.83
CA GLY A 31 0.70 4.20 -11.23
C GLY A 31 0.57 3.20 -10.08
N LYS A 32 0.60 3.64 -8.80
CA LYS A 32 0.47 2.76 -7.62
C LYS A 32 -0.73 1.83 -7.70
N SER A 33 -1.94 2.37 -7.87
CA SER A 33 -3.17 1.57 -7.87
C SER A 33 -3.23 0.59 -9.04
N THR A 34 -2.59 0.91 -10.18
CA THR A 34 -2.46 -0.01 -11.31
C THR A 34 -1.55 -1.19 -10.97
N ILE A 35 -0.44 -0.92 -10.28
CA ILE A 35 0.46 -1.97 -9.77
C ILE A 35 -0.27 -2.82 -8.73
N VAL A 36 -0.97 -2.21 -7.77
CA VAL A 36 -1.75 -2.93 -6.73
C VAL A 36 -2.79 -3.85 -7.35
N SER A 37 -3.51 -3.37 -8.38
CA SER A 37 -4.50 -4.19 -9.10
C SER A 37 -3.89 -5.41 -9.80
N ALA A 38 -2.66 -5.30 -10.28
CA ALA A 38 -1.92 -6.42 -10.88
C ALA A 38 -1.26 -7.32 -9.84
N LEU A 39 -0.89 -6.77 -8.68
CA LEU A 39 -0.18 -7.46 -7.61
C LEU A 39 -1.11 -8.38 -6.79
N LYS A 40 -2.29 -7.88 -6.42
CA LYS A 40 -3.23 -8.63 -5.55
C LYS A 40 -3.47 -10.06 -6.04
N PRO A 41 -3.91 -10.32 -7.29
CA PRO A 41 -4.14 -11.68 -7.76
C PRO A 41 -2.88 -12.55 -7.78
N GLN A 42 -1.69 -11.98 -7.97
CA GLN A 42 -0.44 -12.73 -7.93
C GLN A 42 -0.10 -13.19 -6.50
N LEU A 43 -0.30 -12.32 -5.49
CA LEU A 43 -0.14 -12.68 -4.09
C LEU A 43 -1.17 -13.74 -3.63
N GLU A 44 -2.42 -13.59 -4.06
CA GLU A 44 -3.47 -14.58 -3.82
C GLU A 44 -3.14 -15.94 -4.47
N GLY A 45 -2.52 -15.92 -5.65
CA GLY A 45 -2.00 -17.11 -6.33
C GLY A 45 -0.88 -17.83 -5.56
N LEU A 46 -0.18 -17.15 -4.65
CA LEU A 46 0.78 -17.73 -3.71
C LEU A 46 0.10 -18.32 -2.45
N GLY A 47 -1.23 -18.34 -2.38
CA GLY A 47 -1.99 -18.85 -1.24
C GLY A 47 -2.14 -17.85 -0.09
N LEU A 48 -1.85 -16.56 -0.31
CA LEU A 48 -1.97 -15.52 0.71
C LEU A 48 -3.39 -14.95 0.74
N THR A 49 -3.90 -14.67 1.92
CA THR A 49 -5.08 -13.82 2.10
C THR A 49 -4.63 -12.36 2.05
N VAL A 50 -5.14 -11.58 1.10
CA VAL A 50 -4.66 -10.22 0.83
C VAL A 50 -5.76 -9.19 0.99
N GLU A 51 -5.51 -8.19 1.83
CA GLU A 51 -6.35 -6.99 1.96
C GLU A 51 -5.61 -5.76 1.42
N VAL A 52 -6.31 -4.95 0.63
CA VAL A 52 -5.78 -3.69 0.11
C VAL A 52 -6.39 -2.54 0.89
N LEU A 53 -5.54 -1.76 1.53
CA LEU A 53 -5.93 -0.51 2.19
C LEU A 53 -5.61 0.67 1.26
N GLU A 54 -6.55 1.02 0.37
CA GLU A 54 -6.45 2.21 -0.46
C GLU A 54 -6.75 3.47 0.38
N SER A 55 -5.79 4.38 0.44
CA SER A 55 -5.90 5.57 1.30
C SER A 55 -7.09 6.48 0.98
N ASP A 56 -7.49 6.58 -0.28
CA ASP A 56 -8.66 7.40 -0.67
C ASP A 56 -9.97 6.73 -0.23
N GLU A 57 -10.05 5.39 -0.28
CA GLU A 57 -11.21 4.63 0.18
C GLU A 57 -11.36 4.73 1.70
N VAL A 58 -10.29 4.43 2.42
CA VAL A 58 -10.27 4.49 3.89
C VAL A 58 -10.57 5.90 4.38
N ARG A 59 -10.07 6.93 3.67
CA ARG A 59 -10.31 8.33 4.00
C ARG A 59 -11.79 8.71 3.89
N ARG A 60 -12.51 8.18 2.91
CA ARG A 60 -13.98 8.43 2.79
C ARG A 60 -14.77 7.98 4.03
N VAL A 61 -14.25 7.02 4.76
CA VAL A 61 -14.88 6.51 5.98
C VAL A 61 -14.38 7.25 7.23
N ILE A 62 -13.05 7.39 7.36
CA ILE A 62 -12.44 7.94 8.58
C ILE A 62 -12.51 9.47 8.62
N THR A 63 -12.31 10.14 7.48
CA THR A 63 -12.31 11.60 7.34
C THR A 63 -13.16 12.02 6.13
N PRO A 64 -14.50 11.85 6.18
CA PRO A 64 -15.41 12.07 5.04
C PRO A 64 -15.41 13.52 4.54
N ILE A 65 -15.04 14.47 5.39
CA ILE A 65 -14.84 15.89 5.05
C ILE A 65 -13.38 16.24 5.38
N PRO A 66 -12.42 15.88 4.50
CA PRO A 66 -11.02 16.01 4.84
C PRO A 66 -10.56 17.48 4.79
N THR A 67 -9.85 17.90 5.81
CA THR A 67 -9.13 19.19 5.86
C THR A 67 -7.74 19.10 5.25
N TYR A 68 -7.19 17.88 5.17
CA TYR A 68 -5.80 17.61 4.78
C TYR A 68 -4.76 18.38 5.60
N SER A 69 -5.14 18.88 6.79
CA SER A 69 -4.19 19.47 7.72
C SER A 69 -3.12 18.45 8.13
N GLU A 70 -2.00 18.95 8.63
CA GLU A 70 -0.91 18.10 9.09
C GLU A 70 -1.35 17.16 10.22
N ALA A 71 -2.11 17.68 11.17
CA ALA A 71 -2.67 16.90 12.30
C ALA A 71 -3.63 15.82 11.82
N GLU A 72 -4.53 16.14 10.86
CA GLU A 72 -5.44 15.13 10.29
C GLU A 72 -4.67 14.06 9.53
N ARG A 73 -3.64 14.42 8.76
CA ARG A 73 -2.81 13.45 8.03
C ARG A 73 -2.05 12.53 9.00
N ASP A 74 -1.51 13.08 10.08
CA ASP A 74 -0.82 12.27 11.10
C ASP A 74 -1.79 11.27 11.74
N LEU A 75 -2.95 11.72 12.18
CA LEU A 75 -3.97 10.84 12.75
C LEU A 75 -4.43 9.77 11.74
N PHE A 76 -4.70 10.16 10.50
CA PHE A 76 -5.15 9.26 9.45
C PHE A 76 -4.12 8.15 9.15
N TYR A 77 -2.85 8.50 8.96
CA TYR A 77 -1.83 7.51 8.64
C TYR A 77 -1.46 6.62 9.82
N ARG A 78 -1.59 7.11 11.06
CA ARG A 78 -1.49 6.28 12.27
C ARG A 78 -2.63 5.26 12.34
N ALA A 79 -3.87 5.69 12.08
CA ALA A 79 -5.02 4.80 12.06
C ALA A 79 -4.88 3.74 10.95
N LEU A 80 -4.45 4.15 9.75
CA LEU A 80 -4.22 3.26 8.63
C LEU A 80 -3.16 2.19 8.95
N ALA A 81 -2.02 2.60 9.52
CA ALA A 81 -0.94 1.69 9.93
C ALA A 81 -1.38 0.73 11.05
N PHE A 82 -2.16 1.24 12.03
CA PHE A 82 -2.71 0.41 13.10
C PHE A 82 -3.70 -0.64 12.56
N THR A 83 -4.57 -0.26 11.62
CA THR A 83 -5.49 -1.21 10.97
C THR A 83 -4.70 -2.30 10.27
N GLY A 84 -3.68 -1.95 9.49
CA GLY A 84 -2.83 -2.93 8.82
C GLY A 84 -2.06 -3.83 9.79
N GLN A 85 -1.56 -3.28 10.91
CA GLN A 85 -0.92 -4.05 11.97
C GLN A 85 -1.87 -5.14 12.53
N LYS A 86 -3.15 -4.77 12.77
CA LYS A 86 -4.15 -5.72 13.26
C LYS A 86 -4.45 -6.82 12.24
N LEU A 87 -4.60 -6.47 10.97
CA LEU A 87 -4.82 -7.45 9.90
C LEU A 87 -3.65 -8.42 9.78
N VAL A 88 -2.42 -7.92 9.76
CA VAL A 88 -1.20 -8.77 9.71
C VAL A 88 -1.12 -9.68 10.91
N ALA A 89 -1.42 -9.20 12.12
CA ALA A 89 -1.44 -10.01 13.33
C ALA A 89 -2.48 -11.17 13.29
N HIS A 90 -3.50 -11.04 12.43
CA HIS A 90 -4.52 -12.08 12.21
C HIS A 90 -4.31 -12.88 10.92
N GLY A 91 -3.11 -12.85 10.36
CA GLY A 91 -2.76 -13.69 9.21
C GLY A 91 -3.18 -13.14 7.85
N VAL A 92 -3.56 -11.85 7.77
CA VAL A 92 -3.93 -11.19 6.51
C VAL A 92 -2.75 -10.35 6.03
N THR A 93 -2.26 -10.63 4.82
CA THR A 93 -1.26 -9.79 4.15
C THR A 93 -1.89 -8.48 3.72
N VAL A 94 -1.24 -7.36 4.02
CA VAL A 94 -1.79 -6.03 3.74
C VAL A 94 -0.97 -5.33 2.67
N VAL A 95 -1.67 -4.78 1.67
CA VAL A 95 -1.09 -3.87 0.68
C VAL A 95 -1.64 -2.47 0.92
N PHE A 96 -0.77 -1.55 1.36
CA PHE A 96 -1.12 -0.13 1.47
C PHE A 96 -0.93 0.56 0.12
N ASP A 97 -2.02 0.98 -0.53
CA ASP A 97 -1.99 1.89 -1.67
C ASP A 97 -2.12 3.33 -1.17
N ALA A 98 -0.99 3.93 -0.83
CA ALA A 98 -1.01 5.22 -0.15
C ALA A 98 0.23 6.07 -0.48
N THR A 99 0.01 7.30 -0.95
CA THR A 99 1.09 8.26 -1.20
C THR A 99 1.92 8.51 0.06
N ALA A 100 1.28 8.72 1.22
CA ALA A 100 1.96 9.01 2.50
C ALA A 100 3.15 9.95 2.29
N SER A 101 2.85 11.20 1.96
CA SER A 101 3.82 12.18 1.43
C SER A 101 5.01 12.45 2.36
N ARG A 102 4.89 12.26 3.66
CA ARG A 102 5.99 12.37 4.63
C ARG A 102 6.51 10.98 5.01
N ARG A 103 7.83 10.83 5.09
CA ARG A 103 8.48 9.56 5.50
C ARG A 103 8.00 9.07 6.85
N LEU A 104 7.80 9.97 7.81
CA LEU A 104 7.37 9.62 9.18
C LEU A 104 6.11 8.73 9.22
N TYR A 105 5.19 8.83 8.23
CA TYR A 105 3.99 7.99 8.19
C TYR A 105 4.33 6.53 7.87
N ARG A 106 5.25 6.32 6.93
CA ARG A 106 5.71 5.01 6.50
C ARG A 106 6.66 4.39 7.52
N ASP A 107 7.54 5.22 8.11
CA ASP A 107 8.43 4.82 9.20
C ASP A 107 7.64 4.35 10.43
N PHE A 108 6.53 5.04 10.76
CA PHE A 108 5.63 4.58 11.82
C PHE A 108 5.04 3.21 11.50
N ALA A 109 4.53 2.98 10.28
CA ALA A 109 4.02 1.68 9.87
C ALA A 109 5.09 0.59 9.97
N ARG A 110 6.31 0.85 9.48
CA ARG A 110 7.46 -0.06 9.60
C ARG A 110 7.80 -0.37 11.05
N SER A 111 7.66 0.60 11.97
CA SER A 111 7.97 0.39 13.39
C SER A 111 6.98 -0.51 14.14
N VAL A 112 5.73 -0.58 13.67
CA VAL A 112 4.65 -1.34 14.31
C VAL A 112 4.30 -2.64 13.59
N ILE A 113 4.77 -2.86 12.36
CA ILE A 113 4.55 -4.07 11.57
C ILE A 113 5.92 -4.74 11.32
N PRO A 114 6.26 -5.83 12.02
CA PRO A 114 7.60 -6.42 11.96
C PRO A 114 8.00 -6.93 10.58
N ARG A 115 7.05 -7.49 9.81
CA ARG A 115 7.25 -7.98 8.44
C ARG A 115 6.71 -6.96 7.45
N PHE A 116 7.52 -5.97 7.13
CA PHE A 116 7.13 -4.81 6.33
C PHE A 116 8.14 -4.58 5.21
N ILE A 117 7.64 -4.28 4.00
CA ILE A 117 8.44 -3.78 2.87
C ILE A 117 7.83 -2.50 2.31
N GLU A 118 8.70 -1.63 1.81
CA GLU A 118 8.35 -0.35 1.21
C GLU A 118 8.77 -0.33 -0.25
N ILE A 119 7.80 -0.12 -1.13
CA ILE A 119 7.99 -0.04 -2.57
C ILE A 119 7.89 1.43 -3.00
N ALA A 120 8.96 1.97 -3.56
CA ALA A 120 8.98 3.32 -4.13
C ALA A 120 8.54 3.27 -5.60
N VAL A 121 7.38 3.84 -5.91
CA VAL A 121 6.91 4.02 -7.28
C VAL A 121 7.39 5.37 -7.78
N GLU A 122 8.34 5.34 -8.70
CA GLU A 122 8.98 6.51 -9.29
C GLU A 122 8.27 6.88 -10.61
N CYS A 123 7.99 8.15 -10.77
CA CYS A 123 7.40 8.72 -11.98
C CYS A 123 7.66 10.25 -11.96
N PRO A 124 8.17 10.84 -13.04
CA PRO A 124 8.32 12.28 -13.13
C PRO A 124 7.00 13.00 -12.89
N LEU A 125 7.05 14.13 -12.18
CA LEU A 125 5.85 14.90 -11.85
C LEU A 125 5.06 15.31 -13.11
N THR A 126 5.76 15.66 -14.17
CA THR A 126 5.14 16.00 -15.48
C THR A 126 4.30 14.84 -16.00
N THR A 127 4.85 13.64 -15.99
CA THR A 127 4.14 12.42 -16.42
C THR A 127 2.98 12.08 -15.49
N CYS A 128 3.12 12.30 -14.17
CA CYS A 128 2.02 12.16 -13.24
C CYS A 128 0.87 13.13 -13.55
N MET A 129 1.20 14.39 -13.90
CA MET A 129 0.20 15.38 -14.29
C MET A 129 -0.53 15.01 -15.58
N GLU A 130 0.17 14.44 -16.57
CA GLU A 130 -0.42 13.94 -17.82
C GLU A 130 -1.36 12.75 -17.57
N ARG A 131 -1.02 11.90 -16.58
CA ARG A 131 -1.80 10.71 -16.18
C ARG A 131 -2.93 11.02 -15.20
N ASP A 132 -3.18 12.27 -14.83
CA ASP A 132 -4.09 12.71 -13.75
C ASP A 132 -5.58 12.51 -14.08
N ARG A 133 -6.04 11.27 -14.11
CA ARG A 133 -7.45 10.93 -14.37
C ARG A 133 -8.42 11.37 -13.27
N LYS A 134 -7.92 11.48 -12.02
CA LYS A 134 -8.74 11.91 -10.85
C LYS A 134 -8.83 13.43 -10.73
N GLY A 135 -8.09 14.19 -11.53
CA GLY A 135 -8.04 15.66 -11.49
C GLY A 135 -7.34 16.21 -10.24
N THR A 136 -6.50 15.43 -9.58
CA THR A 136 -5.80 15.83 -8.35
C THR A 136 -4.91 17.04 -8.58
N TYR A 137 -4.08 17.01 -9.61
CA TYR A 137 -3.19 18.13 -9.98
C TYR A 137 -3.96 19.28 -10.61
N GLN A 138 -5.02 18.99 -11.36
CA GLN A 138 -5.89 20.00 -11.91
C GLN A 138 -6.51 20.85 -10.81
N LYS A 139 -7.12 20.22 -9.79
CA LYS A 139 -7.68 20.90 -8.60
C LYS A 139 -6.61 21.71 -7.86
N GLY A 140 -5.40 21.15 -7.73
CA GLY A 140 -4.27 21.87 -7.14
C GLY A 140 -3.92 23.15 -7.91
N ARG A 141 -3.84 23.11 -9.25
CA ARG A 141 -3.56 24.28 -10.10
C ARG A 141 -4.68 25.32 -10.05
N GLN A 142 -5.92 24.90 -9.86
CA GLN A 142 -7.09 25.79 -9.76
C GLN A 142 -7.26 26.38 -8.34
N GLY A 143 -6.39 26.01 -7.39
CA GLY A 143 -6.47 26.49 -6.01
C GLY A 143 -7.56 25.82 -5.17
N GLU A 144 -8.24 24.80 -5.69
CA GLU A 144 -9.25 24.02 -4.97
C GLU A 144 -8.63 23.06 -3.94
N SER A 145 -7.35 22.74 -4.10
CA SER A 145 -6.54 21.98 -3.14
C SER A 145 -5.20 22.67 -2.97
N LEU A 146 -4.80 22.89 -1.71
CA LEU A 146 -3.55 23.59 -1.37
C LEU A 146 -2.45 22.64 -0.89
N THR A 147 -2.68 21.33 -0.93
CA THR A 147 -1.81 20.35 -0.27
C THR A 147 -1.51 19.13 -1.15
N VAL A 148 -1.54 19.29 -2.48
CA VAL A 148 -1.24 18.20 -3.42
C VAL A 148 0.25 17.86 -3.36
N PRO A 149 0.60 16.59 -3.02
CA PRO A 149 1.99 16.16 -2.95
C PRO A 149 2.72 16.31 -4.30
N GLY A 150 3.91 16.89 -4.25
CA GLY A 150 4.72 17.17 -5.43
C GLY A 150 4.37 18.48 -6.16
N LEU A 151 3.24 19.13 -5.82
CA LEU A 151 2.86 20.43 -6.41
C LEU A 151 2.89 21.54 -5.36
N GLN A 152 2.00 21.52 -4.35
CA GLN A 152 1.97 22.53 -3.28
C GLN A 152 2.59 22.03 -1.98
N SER A 153 2.66 20.73 -1.76
CA SER A 153 3.33 20.16 -0.58
C SER A 153 4.44 19.19 -0.99
N PRO A 154 5.50 19.10 -0.20
CA PRO A 154 6.58 18.16 -0.49
C PRO A 154 6.11 16.71 -0.52
N TYR A 155 6.73 15.92 -1.39
CA TYR A 155 6.72 14.47 -1.31
C TYR A 155 8.12 14.00 -0.90
N GLU A 156 8.21 13.41 0.27
CA GLU A 156 9.46 12.87 0.81
C GLU A 156 9.63 11.41 0.31
N ALA A 157 10.37 11.25 -0.78
CA ALA A 157 10.68 9.93 -1.32
C ALA A 157 11.36 9.04 -0.27
N PRO A 158 11.14 7.71 -0.30
CA PRO A 158 11.87 6.77 0.55
C PRO A 158 13.39 6.91 0.37
N ILE A 159 14.13 6.84 1.47
CA ILE A 159 15.61 6.84 1.42
C ILE A 159 16.10 5.45 0.99
N ASN A 160 15.65 4.43 1.70
CA ASN A 160 16.05 3.04 1.49
C ASN A 160 14.80 2.15 1.32
N PRO A 161 14.07 2.26 0.19
CA PRO A 161 12.98 1.34 -0.09
C PRO A 161 13.52 -0.06 -0.35
N ASP A 162 12.69 -1.06 -0.13
CA ASP A 162 13.03 -2.45 -0.43
C ASP A 162 13.05 -2.72 -1.95
N LEU A 163 12.28 -1.92 -2.74
CA LEU A 163 12.28 -1.95 -4.21
C LEU A 163 11.94 -0.55 -4.77
N ARG A 164 12.52 -0.21 -5.92
CA ARG A 164 12.18 0.98 -6.73
C ARG A 164 11.63 0.54 -8.07
N ILE A 165 10.52 1.12 -8.46
CA ILE A 165 9.84 0.81 -9.73
C ILE A 165 9.62 2.12 -10.49
N ASP A 166 10.25 2.25 -11.65
CA ASP A 166 9.98 3.34 -12.59
C ASP A 166 8.82 2.95 -13.52
N THR A 167 7.67 3.57 -13.33
CA THR A 167 6.47 3.29 -14.12
C THR A 167 6.46 3.93 -15.50
N THR A 168 7.50 4.67 -15.87
CA THR A 168 7.67 5.15 -17.24
C THR A 168 8.21 4.05 -18.16
N THR A 169 8.93 3.08 -17.57
CA THR A 169 9.59 1.99 -18.30
C THR A 169 9.06 0.60 -17.93
N THR A 170 8.54 0.42 -16.71
CA THR A 170 8.10 -0.88 -16.19
C THR A 170 6.58 -1.01 -16.27
N PRO A 171 6.05 -1.94 -17.07
CA PRO A 171 4.62 -2.28 -17.10
C PRO A 171 4.14 -2.78 -15.73
N SER A 172 2.87 -2.51 -15.38
CA SER A 172 2.32 -2.85 -14.07
C SER A 172 2.35 -4.35 -13.74
N GLY A 173 2.22 -5.22 -14.75
CA GLY A 173 2.32 -6.68 -14.57
C GLY A 173 3.74 -7.13 -14.22
N ASP A 174 4.76 -6.50 -14.81
CA ASP A 174 6.16 -6.78 -14.52
C ASP A 174 6.54 -6.23 -13.14
N ALA A 175 6.11 -5.01 -12.83
CA ALA A 175 6.26 -4.42 -11.50
C ALA A 175 5.64 -5.30 -10.40
N ALA A 176 4.45 -5.84 -10.63
CA ALA A 176 3.80 -6.76 -9.70
C ALA A 176 4.60 -8.05 -9.52
N ARG A 177 5.19 -8.59 -10.60
CA ARG A 177 6.06 -9.78 -10.56
C ARG A 177 7.32 -9.51 -9.73
N GLU A 178 8.02 -8.40 -9.96
CA GLU A 178 9.20 -8.01 -9.17
C GLU A 178 8.88 -7.90 -7.67
N ILE A 179 7.69 -7.38 -7.32
CA ILE A 179 7.24 -7.33 -5.92
C ILE A 179 6.99 -8.74 -5.38
N CYS A 180 6.36 -9.63 -6.16
CA CYS A 180 6.13 -11.02 -5.75
C CYS A 180 7.45 -11.78 -5.55
N ASP A 181 8.43 -11.58 -6.43
CA ASP A 181 9.75 -12.20 -6.31
C ASP A 181 10.46 -11.74 -5.03
N LEU A 182 10.41 -10.42 -4.75
CA LEU A 182 10.94 -9.86 -3.49
C LEU A 182 10.24 -10.45 -2.26
N VAL A 183 8.91 -10.55 -2.29
CA VAL A 183 8.10 -11.13 -1.20
C VAL A 183 8.47 -12.58 -0.97
N THR A 184 8.58 -13.36 -2.04
CA THR A 184 8.94 -14.78 -1.98
C THR A 184 10.32 -14.95 -1.36
N ALA A 185 11.30 -14.18 -1.80
CA ALA A 185 12.67 -14.27 -1.28
C ALA A 185 12.81 -13.82 0.19
N LYS A 186 11.92 -12.90 0.65
CA LYS A 186 12.07 -12.28 1.97
C LYS A 186 11.16 -12.89 3.03
N PHE A 187 10.02 -13.45 2.63
CA PHE A 187 8.96 -13.84 3.57
C PHE A 187 8.42 -15.26 3.39
N LEU A 188 8.59 -15.88 2.24
CA LEU A 188 8.09 -17.21 1.96
C LEU A 188 9.22 -18.23 1.82
#